data_a5f6ffbac6bd5b357bf7459051e0603b
#
_entry.id   a5f6ffbac6bd5b357bf7459051e0603b
#
_cell.length_a   1.000
_cell.length_b   1.000
_cell.length_c   1.000
_cell.angle_alpha   90.00
_cell.angle_beta   90.00
_cell.angle_gamma   90.00
#
_symmetry.space_group_name_H-M   'P 1'
#
loop_
_entity.id
_entity.type
_entity.pdbx_description
1 polymer ?
#
loop_
_entity_poly.entity_id
_entity_poly.type
_entity_poly.pdbx_seq_one_letter_code
_entity_poly.pdbx_strand_id
1 'polypeptide(L)'
;MAVIALTNADISIAGTDLSSLSNSVTLNFEIDSVETTGFGTNHVFVGGLQNISVDISLMQDFAALKTEVAVYPLVGTQCTIIIIPVKGTAVSATNPRYTISNTFLSAHTPVAAAVGELAMTELSFTGGTLAKTTS
;
A
#
# COMPACT_ATOMS: atom_id res chain seq x y z
N MET A 1 23.88 -7.48 -4.15
CA MET A 1 22.96 -6.52 -4.77
C MET A 1 21.54 -6.94 -4.47
N ALA A 2 20.69 -6.00 -4.07
CA ALA A 2 19.33 -6.29 -3.64
C ALA A 2 18.27 -5.84 -4.66
N VAL A 3 18.61 -5.88 -5.93
CA VAL A 3 17.65 -5.62 -7.01
C VAL A 3 16.79 -6.85 -7.17
N ILE A 4 15.47 -6.68 -7.12
CA ILE A 4 14.54 -7.80 -7.19
C ILE A 4 13.43 -7.54 -8.20
N ALA A 5 12.85 -8.62 -8.71
CA ALA A 5 11.54 -8.59 -9.36
C ALA A 5 10.51 -9.00 -8.32
N LEU A 6 9.43 -8.25 -8.19
CA LEU A 6 8.37 -8.58 -7.23
C LEU A 6 7.53 -9.73 -7.77
N THR A 7 7.89 -10.94 -7.38
CA THR A 7 7.16 -12.14 -7.80
C THR A 7 6.42 -12.82 -6.65
N ASN A 8 6.79 -12.51 -5.40
CA ASN A 8 6.22 -13.16 -4.23
C ASN A 8 6.18 -12.20 -3.04
N ALA A 9 5.52 -11.06 -3.22
CA ALA A 9 5.37 -10.09 -2.14
C ALA A 9 4.31 -10.56 -1.13
N ASP A 10 4.50 -10.18 0.13
CA ASP A 10 3.52 -10.39 1.19
C ASP A 10 2.71 -9.11 1.35
N ILE A 11 1.40 -9.21 1.15
CA ILE A 11 0.49 -8.07 1.25
C ILE A 11 -0.63 -8.46 2.20
N SER A 12 -0.74 -7.74 3.31
CA SER A 12 -1.76 -7.97 4.33
C SER A 12 -2.54 -6.68 4.54
N ILE A 13 -3.86 -6.76 4.48
CA ILE A 13 -4.76 -5.63 4.66
C ILE A 13 -5.64 -5.93 5.86
N ALA A 14 -5.56 -5.08 6.90
CA ALA A 14 -6.34 -5.22 8.13
C ALA A 14 -6.23 -6.62 8.75
N GLY A 15 -5.03 -7.23 8.66
CA GLY A 15 -4.77 -8.54 9.23
C GLY A 15 -5.13 -9.72 8.32
N THR A 16 -5.66 -9.48 7.15
CA THR A 16 -6.01 -10.53 6.19
C THR A 16 -4.95 -10.61 5.11
N ASP A 17 -4.36 -11.78 4.92
CA ASP A 17 -3.35 -12.01 3.90
C ASP A 17 -4.03 -12.17 2.53
N LEU A 18 -3.79 -11.23 1.64
CA LEU A 18 -4.33 -11.22 0.28
C LEU A 18 -3.23 -11.34 -0.76
N SER A 19 -2.05 -11.82 -0.37
CA SER A 19 -0.88 -11.89 -1.25
C SER A 19 -1.14 -12.70 -2.51
N SER A 20 -1.82 -13.84 -2.39
CA SER A 20 -2.08 -14.73 -3.52
C SER A 20 -3.08 -14.16 -4.52
N LEU A 21 -3.86 -13.17 -4.13
CA LEU A 21 -4.84 -12.52 -5.00
C LEU A 21 -4.32 -11.19 -5.55
N SER A 22 -3.18 -10.71 -5.06
CA SER A 22 -2.63 -9.43 -5.47
C SER A 22 -1.92 -9.52 -6.80
N ASN A 23 -2.24 -8.61 -7.70
CA ASN A 23 -1.63 -8.50 -9.01
C ASN A 23 -0.58 -7.40 -9.06
N SER A 24 -0.85 -6.28 -8.41
CA SER A 24 0.12 -5.19 -8.33
C SER A 24 -0.06 -4.40 -7.05
N VAL A 25 1.02 -3.78 -6.60
CA VAL A 25 1.01 -2.88 -5.44
C VAL A 25 1.94 -1.71 -5.72
N THR A 26 1.48 -0.51 -5.38
CA THR A 26 2.29 0.70 -5.47
C THR A 26 2.17 1.44 -4.16
N LEU A 27 3.30 1.60 -3.48
CA LEU A 27 3.40 2.42 -2.27
C LEU A 27 4.14 3.69 -2.61
N ASN A 28 3.49 4.82 -2.43
CA ASN A 28 4.05 6.13 -2.69
C ASN A 28 4.18 6.89 -1.36
N PHE A 29 5.40 7.37 -1.09
CA PHE A 29 5.71 8.12 0.12
C PHE A 29 6.27 9.46 -0.28
N GLU A 30 5.58 10.53 0.09
CA GLU A 30 5.98 11.89 -0.20
C GLU A 30 5.86 12.74 1.06
N ILE A 31 6.70 13.77 1.14
CA ILE A 31 6.64 14.76 2.21
C ILE A 31 6.47 16.12 1.55
N ASP A 32 5.47 16.88 1.98
CA ASP A 32 5.27 18.23 1.50
C ASP A 32 6.50 19.08 1.81
N SER A 33 6.98 19.83 0.83
CA SER A 33 8.07 20.75 1.01
C SER A 33 7.48 22.15 1.32
N VAL A 34 7.99 22.77 2.38
CA VAL A 34 7.59 24.11 2.76
C VAL A 34 8.79 25.01 2.59
N GLU A 35 8.64 26.07 1.80
CA GLU A 35 9.74 27.01 1.57
C GLU A 35 9.89 27.94 2.76
N THR A 36 11.12 28.04 3.27
CA THR A 36 11.47 28.91 4.39
C THR A 36 12.54 29.90 4.00
N THR A 37 12.62 30.23 2.70
CA THR A 37 13.64 31.11 2.15
C THR A 37 13.52 32.51 2.74
N GLY A 38 14.63 32.99 3.33
CA GLY A 38 14.77 34.38 3.73
C GLY A 38 15.73 35.10 2.78
N PHE A 39 16.35 36.17 3.24
CA PHE A 39 17.38 36.82 2.47
C PHE A 39 18.60 35.92 2.35
N GLY A 40 19.10 35.76 1.14
CA GLY A 40 20.25 34.91 0.86
C GLY A 40 20.31 34.59 -0.61
N THR A 41 21.13 33.58 -0.95
CA THR A 41 21.37 33.19 -2.34
C THR A 41 20.63 31.90 -2.73
N ASN A 42 20.11 31.15 -1.77
CA ASN A 42 19.53 29.84 -2.03
C ASN A 42 18.09 29.77 -1.51
N HIS A 43 17.28 28.99 -2.23
CA HIS A 43 15.98 28.59 -1.72
C HIS A 43 16.17 27.49 -0.68
N VAL A 44 15.43 27.59 0.45
CA VAL A 44 15.49 26.62 1.55
C VAL A 44 14.11 26.04 1.76
N PHE A 45 14.04 24.71 1.85
CA PHE A 45 12.80 23.97 2.07
C PHE A 45 12.92 23.11 3.31
N VAL A 46 11.81 22.96 4.03
CA VAL A 46 11.69 22.04 5.17
C VAL A 46 10.54 21.08 4.90
N GLY A 47 10.56 19.91 5.56
CA GLY A 47 9.49 18.94 5.44
C GLY A 47 8.21 19.41 6.13
N GLY A 48 7.09 19.25 5.44
CA GLY A 48 5.77 19.48 6.00
C GLY A 48 5.08 18.17 6.33
N LEU A 49 3.83 18.03 5.93
CA LEU A 49 3.04 16.82 6.17
C LEU A 49 3.47 15.68 5.26
N GLN A 50 3.38 14.46 5.77
CA GLN A 50 3.62 13.26 4.97
C GLN A 50 2.39 12.93 4.13
N ASN A 51 2.62 12.60 2.86
CA ASN A 51 1.60 12.12 1.96
C ASN A 51 1.91 10.68 1.59
N ILE A 52 1.05 9.77 2.01
CA ILE A 52 1.21 8.35 1.76
C ILE A 52 0.02 7.87 0.94
N SER A 53 0.27 7.14 -0.12
CA SER A 53 -0.77 6.50 -0.90
C SER A 53 -0.36 5.09 -1.26
N VAL A 54 -1.33 4.18 -1.23
CA VAL A 54 -1.13 2.78 -1.61
C VAL A 54 -2.21 2.42 -2.60
N ASP A 55 -1.82 1.97 -3.77
CA ASP A 55 -2.73 1.46 -4.79
C ASP A 55 -2.47 -0.03 -4.96
N ILE A 56 -3.49 -0.84 -4.78
CA ILE A 56 -3.40 -2.29 -4.84
C ILE A 56 -4.44 -2.80 -5.83
N SER A 57 -4.00 -3.66 -6.75
CA SER A 57 -4.89 -4.36 -7.67
C SER A 57 -4.96 -5.83 -7.26
N LEU A 58 -6.17 -6.30 -6.99
CA LEU A 58 -6.43 -7.66 -6.53
C LEU A 58 -7.34 -8.38 -7.52
N MET A 59 -7.21 -9.69 -7.60
CA MET A 59 -8.22 -10.52 -8.25
C MET A 59 -9.45 -10.57 -7.34
N GLN A 60 -10.64 -10.37 -7.91
CA GLN A 60 -11.88 -10.40 -7.14
C GLN A 60 -12.22 -11.83 -6.74
N ASP A 61 -12.57 -12.02 -5.49
CA ASP A 61 -12.96 -13.31 -4.93
C ASP A 61 -14.03 -13.10 -3.87
N PHE A 62 -15.19 -13.69 -4.05
CA PHE A 62 -16.32 -13.54 -3.14
C PHE A 62 -16.38 -14.62 -2.06
N ALA A 63 -15.43 -15.55 -2.03
CA ALA A 63 -15.38 -16.58 -1.01
C ALA A 63 -15.07 -15.99 0.37
N ALA A 64 -15.32 -16.76 1.41
CA ALA A 64 -15.02 -16.33 2.78
C ALA A 64 -13.54 -16.05 2.97
N LEU A 65 -13.21 -14.97 3.69
CA LEU A 65 -11.85 -14.52 3.99
C LEU A 65 -11.03 -14.14 2.73
N LYS A 66 -11.72 -13.83 1.62
CA LYS A 66 -11.07 -13.43 0.38
C LYS A 66 -11.35 -11.94 0.12
N THR A 67 -11.06 -11.48 -1.10
CA THR A 67 -11.02 -10.05 -1.43
C THR A 67 -12.26 -9.28 -0.98
N GLU A 68 -13.44 -9.67 -1.42
CA GLU A 68 -14.65 -8.88 -1.15
C GLU A 68 -15.02 -8.88 0.33
N VAL A 69 -14.98 -10.05 0.97
CA VAL A 69 -15.33 -10.18 2.38
C VAL A 69 -14.37 -9.40 3.28
N ALA A 70 -13.08 -9.37 2.91
CA ALA A 70 -12.07 -8.66 3.68
C ALA A 70 -12.12 -7.14 3.47
N VAL A 71 -12.42 -6.70 2.25
CA VAL A 71 -12.21 -5.30 1.84
C VAL A 71 -13.48 -4.46 1.94
N TYR A 72 -14.63 -4.99 1.55
CA TYR A 72 -15.85 -4.20 1.51
C TYR A 72 -16.18 -3.48 2.82
N PRO A 73 -16.07 -4.12 4.00
CA PRO A 73 -16.34 -3.43 5.27
C PRO A 73 -15.34 -2.32 5.59
N LEU A 74 -14.20 -2.29 4.93
CA LEU A 74 -13.15 -1.30 5.20
C LEU A 74 -13.34 0.02 4.44
N VAL A 75 -14.21 0.03 3.43
CA VAL A 75 -14.45 1.24 2.64
C VAL A 75 -14.99 2.34 3.56
N GLY A 76 -14.32 3.49 3.54
CA GLY A 76 -14.69 4.61 4.41
C GLY A 76 -14.14 4.50 5.83
N THR A 77 -13.27 3.54 6.09
CA THR A 77 -12.63 3.37 7.41
C THR A 77 -11.11 3.40 7.29
N GLN A 78 -10.45 3.45 8.43
CA GLN A 78 -9.00 3.37 8.51
C GLN A 78 -8.57 1.93 8.83
N CYS A 79 -7.46 1.51 8.27
CA CYS A 79 -6.90 0.19 8.52
C CYS A 79 -5.38 0.21 8.43
N THR A 80 -4.76 -0.95 8.72
CA THR A 80 -3.31 -1.12 8.66
C THR A 80 -2.96 -2.04 7.50
N ILE A 81 -1.98 -1.64 6.70
CA ILE A 81 -1.47 -2.43 5.58
C ILE A 81 -0.02 -2.79 5.86
N ILE A 82 0.34 -4.04 5.61
CA ILE A 82 1.70 -4.53 5.74
C ILE A 82 2.16 -5.07 4.40
N ILE A 83 3.32 -4.60 3.93
CA ILE A 83 3.90 -5.01 2.65
C ILE A 83 5.33 -5.45 2.90
N ILE A 84 5.66 -6.68 2.47
CA ILE A 84 7.02 -7.24 2.52
C ILE A 84 7.38 -7.68 1.10
N PRO A 85 8.52 -7.22 0.55
CA PRO A 85 8.88 -7.54 -0.84
C PRO A 85 9.02 -9.03 -1.14
N VAL A 86 9.52 -9.83 -0.18
CA VAL A 86 9.66 -11.28 -0.37
C VAL A 86 8.98 -12.01 0.79
N LYS A 87 7.90 -12.70 0.48
CA LYS A 87 7.16 -13.49 1.45
C LYS A 87 7.95 -14.72 1.86
N GLY A 88 7.90 -15.07 3.14
CA GLY A 88 8.56 -16.26 3.67
C GLY A 88 10.04 -16.09 3.99
N THR A 89 10.60 -14.93 3.68
CA THR A 89 11.97 -14.59 4.04
C THR A 89 11.96 -13.65 5.24
N ALA A 90 12.91 -13.84 6.15
CA ALA A 90 12.98 -12.99 7.33
C ALA A 90 13.17 -11.52 6.97
N VAL A 91 12.56 -10.65 7.75
CA VAL A 91 12.69 -9.20 7.58
C VAL A 91 14.13 -8.79 7.84
N SER A 92 14.71 -8.02 6.93
CA SER A 92 16.10 -7.57 7.02
C SER A 92 16.29 -6.25 6.27
N ALA A 93 17.50 -5.74 6.25
CA ALA A 93 17.81 -4.50 5.51
C ALA A 93 17.57 -4.64 4.00
N THR A 94 17.66 -5.85 3.46
CA THR A 94 17.38 -6.12 2.04
C THR A 94 15.96 -6.63 1.79
N ASN A 95 15.20 -6.90 2.84
CA ASN A 95 13.80 -7.33 2.76
C ASN A 95 12.99 -6.61 3.85
N PRO A 96 12.83 -5.30 3.75
CA PRO A 96 12.17 -4.52 4.80
C PRO A 96 10.66 -4.77 4.83
N ARG A 97 10.07 -4.57 5.99
CA ARG A 97 8.61 -4.58 6.15
C ARG A 97 8.12 -3.15 6.22
N TYR A 98 7.19 -2.81 5.35
CA TYR A 98 6.52 -1.52 5.37
C TYR A 98 5.16 -1.67 6.02
N THR A 99 4.94 -0.92 7.10
CA THR A 99 3.66 -0.91 7.82
C THR A 99 3.04 0.46 7.69
N ILE A 100 1.84 0.52 7.12
CA ILE A 100 1.09 1.76 6.96
C ILE A 100 -0.10 1.70 7.92
N SER A 101 -0.07 2.52 8.97
CA SER A 101 -1.09 2.53 10.01
C SER A 101 -2.09 3.65 9.76
N ASN A 102 -3.35 3.41 10.06
CA ASN A 102 -4.43 4.40 9.96
C ASN A 102 -4.59 4.97 8.56
N THR A 103 -4.36 4.17 7.54
CA THR A 103 -4.59 4.58 6.16
C THR A 103 -6.07 4.41 5.80
N PHE A 104 -6.61 5.39 5.08
CA PHE A 104 -8.03 5.45 4.76
C PHE A 104 -8.31 4.82 3.40
N LEU A 105 -9.21 3.85 3.37
CA LEU A 105 -9.65 3.24 2.11
C LEU A 105 -10.69 4.14 1.46
N SER A 106 -10.29 4.86 0.42
CA SER A 106 -11.13 5.87 -0.23
C SER A 106 -11.89 5.34 -1.43
N ALA A 107 -11.41 4.28 -2.08
CA ALA A 107 -12.01 3.76 -3.29
C ALA A 107 -11.87 2.25 -3.38
N HIS A 108 -12.92 1.59 -3.82
CA HIS A 108 -12.98 0.15 -4.01
C HIS A 108 -13.86 -0.12 -5.23
N THR A 109 -13.37 -0.92 -6.15
CA THR A 109 -14.09 -1.29 -7.36
C THR A 109 -14.48 -2.76 -7.28
N PRO A 110 -15.67 -3.11 -6.72
CA PRO A 110 -16.02 -4.51 -6.47
C PRO A 110 -16.33 -5.32 -7.72
N VAL A 111 -16.77 -4.65 -8.79
CA VAL A 111 -17.08 -5.33 -10.05
C VAL A 111 -16.48 -4.53 -11.21
N ALA A 112 -15.47 -5.07 -11.84
CA ALA A 112 -14.82 -4.42 -12.97
C ALA A 112 -14.19 -5.49 -13.88
N ALA A 113 -14.91 -5.82 -14.96
CA ALA A 113 -14.40 -6.72 -15.98
C ALA A 113 -15.30 -6.66 -17.21
N ALA A 114 -14.72 -6.93 -18.37
CA ALA A 114 -15.49 -7.19 -19.59
C ALA A 114 -15.84 -8.67 -19.66
N VAL A 115 -16.78 -9.01 -20.53
CA VAL A 115 -17.19 -10.40 -20.73
C VAL A 115 -15.97 -11.23 -21.16
N GLY A 116 -15.72 -12.33 -20.46
CA GLY A 116 -14.59 -13.20 -20.75
C GLY A 116 -13.28 -12.82 -20.08
N GLU A 117 -13.27 -11.74 -19.31
CA GLU A 117 -12.08 -11.29 -18.58
C GLU A 117 -12.16 -11.65 -17.11
N LEU A 118 -10.99 -11.78 -16.48
CA LEU A 118 -10.90 -11.99 -15.04
C LEU A 118 -11.36 -10.71 -14.31
N ALA A 119 -12.24 -10.88 -13.33
CA ALA A 119 -12.69 -9.75 -12.51
C ALA A 119 -11.56 -9.27 -11.61
N MET A 120 -11.30 -7.97 -11.63
CA MET A 120 -10.24 -7.34 -10.85
C MET A 120 -10.85 -6.30 -9.91
N THR A 121 -10.20 -6.09 -8.78
CA THR A 121 -10.58 -5.09 -7.80
C THR A 121 -9.42 -4.14 -7.61
N GLU A 122 -9.71 -2.84 -7.69
CA GLU A 122 -8.70 -1.83 -7.41
C GLU A 122 -9.02 -1.12 -6.10
N LEU A 123 -8.01 -0.96 -5.27
CA LEU A 123 -8.11 -0.30 -3.97
C LEU A 123 -7.19 0.89 -3.96
N SER A 124 -7.69 2.01 -3.42
CA SER A 124 -6.90 3.21 -3.23
C SER A 124 -6.94 3.60 -1.77
N PHE A 125 -5.78 3.57 -1.12
CA PHE A 125 -5.62 3.98 0.27
C PHE A 125 -4.86 5.29 0.32
N THR A 126 -5.29 6.20 1.19
CA THR A 126 -4.65 7.50 1.34
C THR A 126 -4.39 7.81 2.79
N GLY A 127 -3.29 8.51 3.05
CA GLY A 127 -2.93 8.98 4.38
C GLY A 127 -2.36 7.88 5.26
N GLY A 128 -2.28 8.17 6.54
CA GLY A 128 -1.73 7.27 7.54
C GLY A 128 -0.28 7.55 7.87
N THR A 129 0.34 6.62 8.57
CA THR A 129 1.73 6.71 9.02
C THR A 129 2.51 5.52 8.48
N LEU A 130 3.62 5.78 7.81
CA LEU A 130 4.49 4.75 7.28
C LEU A 130 5.63 4.46 8.26
N ALA A 131 5.84 3.19 8.56
CA ALA A 131 6.99 2.71 9.31
C ALA A 131 7.72 1.65 8.51
N LYS A 132 9.05 1.75 8.46
CA LYS A 132 9.90 0.76 7.80
C LYS A 132 10.64 -0.04 8.86
N THR A 133 10.51 -1.36 8.82
CA THR A 133 11.16 -2.26 9.75
C THR A 133 12.17 -3.12 9.01
N THR A 134 13.39 -3.22 9.54
CA THR A 134 14.48 -3.97 8.91
C THR A 134 14.99 -5.13 9.76
N SER A 135 14.33 -5.42 10.84
CA SER A 135 14.71 -6.54 11.73
C SER A 135 13.51 -7.07 12.51
#